data_4517a6e4a1eae0909937b7127b2607ff
#
_entry.id   4517a6e4a1eae0909937b7127b2607ff
#
_cell.length_a   1.000
_cell.length_b   1.000
_cell.length_c   1.000
_cell.angle_alpha   90.00
_cell.angle_beta   90.00
_cell.angle_gamma   90.00
#
_symmetry.space_group_name_H-M   'P 1'
#
loop_
_entity.id
_entity.type
_entity.pdbx_description
1 polymer ?
#
loop_
_entity_poly.entity_id
_entity_poly.type
_entity_poly.pdbx_seq_one_letter_code
_entity_poly.pdbx_strand_id
1 'polypeptide(L)'
;MKKGFSVMLAALLFTTAFSLTSCDNGSEVLTLRVGSWDEYIDEGGEDSWVEGSSPLYEEFETWYFQTYNKKIKVEYITLQDNETMYNKIEMGDKYDLLCPSEYMMMKLAAEGKLETYPEEFYNPEVEYNYYAQNVSPYIDNGKDGIFNTGKTSDGKSWREYAAGYMWGTTGFVINPHNGVTREDAGSWKIFQSQAYHRKITAKDNVRDSYFAGLGMLFEDELLAAKNKLNNGTITLSEYQALLSKTMNKTDSATMRAVREELVKMRQNLYGLETDEGKMDIITGKFDVSYQWSGDAVYVLDKAEEYDLSLEYVVPEAASNLWFDGWVMMKGINDATKHAAMAFVNFLSLPENVVRNMYYIGYTSCISGPQSGENEIFDYLNEMYGADEDEEETFSYDLQYFFGNGRFLTTPTEQTRRQLFAQYPDQETIKRLVVMKYFEKDVNELANRIWITIK
;
A
#
# COMPACT_ATOMS: atom_id res chain seq x y z
N MET A 1 22.02 -11.41 14.91
CA MET A 1 21.81 -12.15 16.19
C MET A 1 20.70 -11.43 16.95
N LYS A 2 19.47 -11.93 16.85
CA LYS A 2 18.32 -11.33 17.57
C LYS A 2 18.49 -11.54 19.07
N LYS A 3 18.67 -10.46 19.84
CA LYS A 3 18.56 -10.47 21.31
C LYS A 3 17.10 -10.28 21.66
N GLY A 4 16.46 -11.36 22.10
CA GLY A 4 15.12 -11.29 22.66
C GLY A 4 15.11 -10.48 23.97
N PHE A 5 14.41 -9.36 23.99
CA PHE A 5 14.07 -8.63 25.20
C PHE A 5 12.68 -9.09 25.64
N SER A 6 12.64 -9.87 26.73
CA SER A 6 11.39 -10.19 27.42
C SER A 6 10.92 -8.96 28.20
N VAL A 7 9.88 -8.30 27.72
CA VAL A 7 9.14 -7.34 28.53
C VAL A 7 8.18 -8.11 29.44
N MET A 8 8.48 -8.14 30.73
CA MET A 8 7.64 -8.74 31.75
C MET A 8 6.50 -7.77 32.10
N LEU A 9 5.35 -7.93 31.45
CA LEU A 9 4.13 -7.21 31.80
C LEU A 9 3.47 -7.93 33.01
N ALA A 10 3.45 -7.28 34.16
CA ALA A 10 2.81 -7.81 35.40
C ALA A 10 1.28 -7.69 35.25
N ALA A 11 0.63 -8.78 34.89
CA ALA A 11 -0.83 -8.87 34.91
C ALA A 11 -1.33 -8.92 36.36
N LEU A 12 -1.97 -7.86 36.83
CA LEU A 12 -2.76 -7.86 38.06
C LEU A 12 -4.12 -8.51 37.81
N LEU A 13 -4.25 -9.77 38.17
CA LEU A 13 -5.54 -10.47 38.21
C LEU A 13 -6.41 -9.91 39.36
N PHE A 14 -7.39 -9.10 39.04
CA PHE A 14 -8.53 -8.83 39.92
C PHE A 14 -9.69 -9.77 39.56
N THR A 15 -9.81 -10.88 40.26
CA THR A 15 -10.99 -11.72 40.26
C THR A 15 -12.06 -11.12 41.17
N THR A 16 -12.99 -10.36 40.62
CA THR A 16 -14.28 -10.08 41.25
C THR A 16 -15.35 -10.87 40.51
N ALA A 17 -15.80 -11.95 41.17
CA ALA A 17 -16.98 -12.68 40.72
C ALA A 17 -18.23 -11.79 40.90
N PHE A 18 -18.70 -11.18 39.82
CA PHE A 18 -20.03 -10.62 39.73
C PHE A 18 -20.96 -11.66 39.10
N SER A 19 -21.85 -12.23 39.95
CA SER A 19 -22.98 -12.99 39.42
C SER A 19 -23.97 -12.02 38.80
N LEU A 20 -23.87 -11.80 37.51
CA LEU A 20 -24.87 -11.11 36.71
C LEU A 20 -25.90 -12.14 36.26
N THR A 21 -27.07 -12.11 36.84
CA THR A 21 -28.29 -12.65 36.25
C THR A 21 -28.60 -11.78 35.03
N SER A 22 -28.10 -12.18 33.85
CA SER A 22 -28.44 -11.57 32.56
C SER A 22 -29.85 -11.99 32.18
N CYS A 23 -30.79 -11.05 32.24
CA CYS A 23 -31.96 -11.12 31.37
C CYS A 23 -31.45 -10.90 29.94
N ASP A 24 -31.29 -11.98 29.19
CA ASP A 24 -30.95 -11.99 27.77
C ASP A 24 -32.17 -11.46 27.01
N ASN A 25 -32.28 -10.15 26.91
CA ASN A 25 -33.04 -9.50 25.84
C ASN A 25 -32.18 -9.71 24.61
N GLY A 26 -32.53 -10.65 23.74
CA GLY A 26 -31.81 -11.00 22.51
C GLY A 26 -31.47 -9.75 21.67
N SER A 27 -30.37 -9.09 22.00
CA SER A 27 -29.80 -8.05 21.16
C SER A 27 -29.29 -8.75 19.90
N GLU A 28 -29.94 -8.46 18.79
CA GLU A 28 -29.55 -8.94 17.46
C GLU A 28 -28.06 -8.63 17.27
N VAL A 29 -27.26 -9.67 16.99
CA VAL A 29 -25.81 -9.51 16.74
C VAL A 29 -25.67 -8.88 15.36
N LEU A 30 -25.09 -7.70 15.27
CA LEU A 30 -24.81 -7.04 14.01
C LEU A 30 -23.72 -7.83 13.28
N THR A 31 -23.90 -8.11 11.99
CA THR A 31 -22.87 -8.69 11.14
C THR A 31 -22.24 -7.59 10.29
N LEU A 32 -20.90 -7.51 10.25
CA LEU A 32 -20.13 -6.66 9.36
C LEU A 32 -19.35 -7.53 8.39
N ARG A 33 -19.68 -7.45 7.08
CA ARG A 33 -18.99 -8.18 6.01
C ARG A 33 -17.87 -7.34 5.45
N VAL A 34 -16.63 -7.75 5.73
CA VAL A 34 -15.41 -7.07 5.31
C VAL A 34 -14.73 -7.89 4.23
N GLY A 35 -14.49 -7.31 3.07
CA GLY A 35 -13.73 -7.94 1.99
C GLY A 35 -12.37 -7.26 1.81
N SER A 36 -11.29 -8.04 1.79
CA SER A 36 -9.92 -7.56 1.61
C SER A 36 -9.05 -8.64 0.95
N TRP A 37 -7.77 -8.36 0.78
CA TRP A 37 -6.82 -9.31 0.22
C TRP A 37 -6.47 -10.42 1.21
N ASP A 38 -5.96 -11.52 0.71
CA ASP A 38 -5.37 -12.57 1.54
C ASP A 38 -4.09 -12.05 2.23
N GLU A 39 -3.79 -12.52 3.43
CA GLU A 39 -2.63 -12.06 4.25
C GLU A 39 -2.53 -10.53 4.38
N TYR A 40 -3.66 -9.83 4.49
CA TYR A 40 -3.71 -8.35 4.46
C TYR A 40 -4.28 -7.71 5.73
N ILE A 41 -4.26 -8.44 6.81
CA ILE A 41 -4.55 -8.02 8.18
C ILE A 41 -3.80 -8.95 9.13
N ASP A 42 -3.36 -8.46 10.28
CA ASP A 42 -2.74 -9.33 11.29
C ASP A 42 -3.73 -10.39 11.79
N GLU A 43 -3.43 -11.65 11.49
CA GLU A 43 -4.22 -12.82 11.89
C GLU A 43 -3.79 -13.39 13.26
N GLY A 44 -2.91 -12.69 13.97
CA GLY A 44 -2.42 -13.10 15.28
C GLY A 44 -1.46 -14.28 15.23
N GLY A 45 -1.32 -14.99 16.35
CA GLY A 45 -0.46 -16.16 16.46
C GLY A 45 1.02 -15.85 16.67
N GLU A 46 1.88 -16.78 16.26
CA GLU A 46 3.33 -16.69 16.47
C GLU A 46 3.99 -15.65 15.52
N ASP A 47 3.37 -15.36 14.37
CA ASP A 47 3.88 -14.45 13.35
C ASP A 47 3.44 -12.99 13.57
N SER A 48 2.60 -12.71 14.59
CA SER A 48 2.19 -11.36 14.94
C SER A 48 3.28 -10.61 15.72
N TRP A 49 3.32 -9.29 15.61
CA TRP A 49 4.11 -8.42 16.49
C TRP A 49 3.83 -8.66 17.98
N VAL A 50 2.58 -8.97 18.30
CA VAL A 50 2.14 -9.40 19.65
C VAL A 50 1.93 -10.90 19.61
N GLU A 51 2.98 -11.65 19.96
CA GLU A 51 2.97 -13.12 19.96
C GLU A 51 1.78 -13.70 20.74
N GLY A 52 1.05 -14.59 20.11
CA GLY A 52 -0.12 -15.26 20.70
C GLY A 52 -1.40 -14.43 20.73
N SER A 53 -1.43 -13.25 20.09
CA SER A 53 -2.65 -12.45 19.92
C SER A 53 -3.68 -13.16 19.04
N SER A 54 -4.93 -12.68 19.09
CA SER A 54 -5.99 -13.08 18.15
C SER A 54 -5.92 -12.26 16.87
N PRO A 55 -6.60 -12.69 15.79
CA PRO A 55 -6.78 -11.86 14.60
C PRO A 55 -7.41 -10.50 14.95
N LEU A 56 -6.92 -9.42 14.34
CA LEU A 56 -7.42 -8.08 14.62
C LEU A 56 -8.94 -7.93 14.38
N TYR A 57 -9.51 -8.62 13.41
CA TYR A 57 -10.95 -8.57 13.18
C TYR A 57 -11.76 -9.24 14.31
N GLU A 58 -11.18 -10.21 15.04
CA GLU A 58 -11.81 -10.79 16.23
C GLU A 58 -11.62 -9.90 17.46
N GLU A 59 -10.44 -9.28 17.60
CA GLU A 59 -10.20 -8.31 18.68
C GLU A 59 -11.09 -7.08 18.54
N PHE A 60 -11.39 -6.65 17.31
CA PHE A 60 -12.37 -5.61 17.03
C PHE A 60 -13.76 -5.93 17.59
N GLU A 61 -14.23 -7.17 17.51
CA GLU A 61 -15.54 -7.56 18.08
C GLU A 61 -15.60 -7.27 19.58
N THR A 62 -14.52 -7.58 20.29
CA THR A 62 -14.36 -7.34 21.73
C THR A 62 -14.28 -5.83 22.02
N TRP A 63 -13.43 -5.13 21.29
CA TRP A 63 -13.26 -3.68 21.40
C TRP A 63 -14.58 -2.93 21.12
N TYR A 64 -15.31 -3.32 20.07
CA TYR A 64 -16.60 -2.72 19.70
C TYR A 64 -17.65 -2.90 20.81
N PHE A 65 -17.67 -4.08 21.42
CA PHE A 65 -18.56 -4.32 22.55
C PHE A 65 -18.20 -3.47 23.78
N GLN A 66 -16.92 -3.38 24.10
CA GLN A 66 -16.45 -2.57 25.25
C GLN A 66 -16.71 -1.08 25.04
N THR A 67 -16.54 -0.59 23.81
CA THR A 67 -16.66 0.83 23.47
C THR A 67 -18.13 1.26 23.34
N TYR A 68 -18.95 0.46 22.66
CA TYR A 68 -20.32 0.85 22.31
C TYR A 68 -21.42 0.03 22.98
N ASN A 69 -21.07 -0.96 23.79
CA ASN A 69 -21.99 -1.90 24.43
C ASN A 69 -22.95 -2.58 23.42
N LYS A 70 -22.46 -2.90 22.22
CA LYS A 70 -23.18 -3.56 21.14
C LYS A 70 -22.40 -4.78 20.67
N LYS A 71 -23.08 -5.90 20.46
CA LYS A 71 -22.47 -7.13 19.95
C LYS A 71 -22.36 -7.05 18.43
N ILE A 72 -21.19 -7.42 17.90
CA ILE A 72 -20.91 -7.50 16.48
C ILE A 72 -20.21 -8.81 16.15
N LYS A 73 -20.40 -9.30 14.93
CA LYS A 73 -19.61 -10.36 14.32
C LYS A 73 -19.02 -9.85 13.00
N VAL A 74 -17.72 -9.99 12.83
CA VAL A 74 -17.05 -9.68 11.57
C VAL A 74 -16.98 -10.96 10.72
N GLU A 75 -17.50 -10.88 9.50
CA GLU A 75 -17.26 -11.87 8.45
C GLU A 75 -16.14 -11.31 7.55
N TYR A 76 -14.89 -11.71 7.83
CA TYR A 76 -13.75 -11.31 7.03
C TYR A 76 -13.60 -12.25 5.83
N ILE A 77 -13.63 -11.70 4.61
CA ILE A 77 -13.71 -12.43 3.35
C ILE A 77 -12.48 -12.09 2.51
N THR A 78 -11.62 -13.07 2.24
CA THR A 78 -10.43 -12.90 1.42
C THR A 78 -10.76 -12.94 -0.07
N LEU A 79 -10.11 -12.07 -0.83
CA LEU A 79 -10.28 -11.86 -2.26
C LEU A 79 -8.90 -11.87 -2.93
N GLN A 80 -8.82 -12.38 -4.16
CA GLN A 80 -7.54 -12.56 -4.84
C GLN A 80 -6.99 -11.28 -5.48
N ASP A 81 -7.89 -10.49 -6.09
CA ASP A 81 -7.55 -9.27 -6.82
C ASP A 81 -8.77 -8.36 -7.01
N ASN A 82 -8.53 -7.13 -7.50
CA ASN A 82 -9.56 -6.13 -7.75
C ASN A 82 -10.60 -6.59 -8.79
N GLU A 83 -10.18 -7.31 -9.81
CA GLU A 83 -11.05 -7.81 -10.88
C GLU A 83 -11.98 -8.90 -10.36
N THR A 84 -11.46 -9.81 -9.55
CA THR A 84 -12.24 -10.86 -8.86
C THR A 84 -13.22 -10.24 -7.88
N MET A 85 -12.79 -9.26 -7.07
CA MET A 85 -13.65 -8.46 -6.18
C MET A 85 -14.82 -7.85 -6.97
N TYR A 86 -14.51 -7.14 -8.05
CA TYR A 86 -15.52 -6.49 -8.88
C TYR A 86 -16.52 -7.50 -9.49
N ASN A 87 -16.03 -8.62 -10.02
CA ASN A 87 -16.86 -9.67 -10.60
C ASN A 87 -17.81 -10.29 -9.56
N LYS A 88 -17.36 -10.50 -8.32
CA LYS A 88 -18.20 -11.00 -7.23
C LYS A 88 -19.30 -10.01 -6.88
N ILE A 89 -19.00 -8.70 -6.83
CA ILE A 89 -19.99 -7.64 -6.64
C ILE A 89 -21.05 -7.68 -7.75
N GLU A 90 -20.63 -7.82 -9.02
CA GLU A 90 -21.54 -7.91 -10.17
C GLU A 90 -22.40 -9.17 -10.14
N MET A 91 -21.91 -10.28 -9.59
CA MET A 91 -22.66 -11.51 -9.38
C MET A 91 -23.65 -11.44 -8.21
N GLY A 92 -23.60 -10.38 -7.39
CA GLY A 92 -24.52 -10.14 -6.30
C GLY A 92 -24.00 -10.51 -4.92
N ASP A 93 -22.72 -10.83 -4.77
CA ASP A 93 -22.10 -10.99 -3.47
C ASP A 93 -22.18 -9.68 -2.69
N LYS A 94 -22.40 -9.79 -1.39
CA LYS A 94 -22.66 -8.62 -0.53
C LYS A 94 -21.50 -8.42 0.42
N TYR A 95 -21.01 -7.19 0.41
CA TYR A 95 -20.03 -6.66 1.33
C TYR A 95 -20.58 -5.37 1.94
N ASP A 96 -20.15 -5.06 3.15
CA ASP A 96 -20.46 -3.81 3.83
C ASP A 96 -19.28 -2.84 3.74
N LEU A 97 -18.06 -3.38 3.87
CA LEU A 97 -16.77 -2.68 3.78
C LEU A 97 -15.83 -3.46 2.87
N LEU A 98 -15.13 -2.77 1.97
CA LEU A 98 -14.12 -3.35 1.08
C LEU A 98 -12.83 -2.56 1.15
N CYS A 99 -11.69 -3.21 0.84
CA CYS A 99 -10.38 -2.58 0.76
C CYS A 99 -9.79 -2.72 -0.66
N PRO A 100 -10.36 -2.07 -1.69
CA PRO A 100 -9.81 -2.08 -3.05
C PRO A 100 -8.64 -1.12 -3.23
N SER A 101 -7.91 -1.31 -4.34
CA SER A 101 -6.90 -0.36 -4.78
C SER A 101 -7.53 0.87 -5.45
N GLU A 102 -6.75 1.94 -5.56
CA GLU A 102 -7.17 3.28 -6.02
C GLU A 102 -8.00 3.28 -7.31
N TYR A 103 -7.60 2.54 -8.34
CA TYR A 103 -8.31 2.52 -9.61
C TYR A 103 -9.67 1.81 -9.52
N MET A 104 -9.79 0.82 -8.65
CA MET A 104 -11.05 0.12 -8.42
C MET A 104 -11.99 0.97 -7.58
N MET A 105 -11.48 1.71 -6.58
CA MET A 105 -12.27 2.72 -5.86
C MET A 105 -12.86 3.74 -6.83
N MET A 106 -12.06 4.25 -7.80
CA MET A 106 -12.55 5.18 -8.84
C MET A 106 -13.68 4.57 -9.65
N LYS A 107 -13.56 3.31 -10.04
CA LYS A 107 -14.58 2.59 -10.81
C LYS A 107 -15.86 2.43 -10.01
N LEU A 108 -15.77 1.95 -8.78
CA LEU A 108 -16.94 1.74 -7.90
C LEU A 108 -17.64 3.07 -7.59
N ALA A 109 -16.88 4.15 -7.38
CA ALA A 109 -17.44 5.50 -7.20
C ALA A 109 -18.15 6.01 -8.45
N ALA A 110 -17.56 5.85 -9.65
CA ALA A 110 -18.16 6.23 -10.93
C ALA A 110 -19.47 5.51 -11.20
N GLU A 111 -19.57 4.25 -10.79
CA GLU A 111 -20.78 3.42 -10.92
C GLU A 111 -21.80 3.66 -9.81
N GLY A 112 -21.52 4.57 -8.87
CA GLY A 112 -22.43 4.90 -7.75
C GLY A 112 -22.61 3.78 -6.75
N LYS A 113 -21.62 2.87 -6.64
CA LYS A 113 -21.65 1.69 -5.76
C LYS A 113 -21.14 1.96 -4.35
N LEU A 114 -20.58 3.14 -4.10
CA LEU A 114 -20.01 3.51 -2.81
C LEU A 114 -20.91 4.45 -2.00
N GLU A 115 -20.87 4.29 -0.70
CA GLU A 115 -21.38 5.24 0.29
C GLU A 115 -20.26 6.24 0.63
N THR A 116 -20.63 7.47 1.01
CA THR A 116 -19.65 8.47 1.42
C THR A 116 -19.41 8.43 2.93
N TYR A 117 -18.17 8.71 3.32
CA TYR A 117 -17.83 9.01 4.69
C TYR A 117 -18.41 10.38 5.10
N PRO A 118 -18.99 10.52 6.29
CA PRO A 118 -19.43 11.81 6.80
C PRO A 118 -18.22 12.66 7.22
N GLU A 119 -18.34 14.00 7.14
CA GLU A 119 -17.27 14.92 7.57
C GLU A 119 -16.86 14.72 9.03
N GLU A 120 -17.77 14.26 9.89
CA GLU A 120 -17.50 13.96 11.29
C GLU A 120 -16.43 12.87 11.47
N PHE A 121 -16.35 11.90 10.55
CA PHE A 121 -15.32 10.84 10.55
C PHE A 121 -13.91 11.41 10.47
N TYR A 122 -13.74 12.57 9.85
CA TYR A 122 -12.45 13.24 9.66
C TYR A 122 -12.18 14.32 10.72
N ASN A 123 -12.99 14.40 11.77
CA ASN A 123 -12.77 15.33 12.87
C ASN A 123 -11.94 14.65 13.97
N PRO A 124 -10.66 15.07 14.18
CA PRO A 124 -9.79 14.48 15.20
C PRO A 124 -10.21 14.79 16.64
N GLU A 125 -11.11 15.75 16.85
CA GLU A 125 -11.62 16.10 18.18
C GLU A 125 -12.75 15.16 18.63
N VAL A 126 -13.26 14.31 17.75
CA VAL A 126 -14.29 13.32 18.09
C VAL A 126 -13.61 12.11 18.72
N GLU A 127 -14.16 11.66 19.86
CA GLU A 127 -13.69 10.47 20.56
C GLU A 127 -13.77 9.23 19.65
N TYR A 128 -12.75 8.40 19.67
CA TYR A 128 -12.58 7.19 18.84
C TYR A 128 -12.39 7.42 17.34
N ASN A 129 -12.21 8.67 16.86
CA ASN A 129 -11.83 8.93 15.47
C ASN A 129 -10.31 8.77 15.25
N TYR A 130 -9.79 7.58 15.55
CA TYR A 130 -8.35 7.30 15.48
C TYR A 130 -7.77 7.46 14.08
N TYR A 131 -8.55 7.21 13.02
CA TYR A 131 -8.12 7.51 11.66
C TYR A 131 -7.79 9.00 11.50
N ALA A 132 -8.71 9.88 11.86
CA ALA A 132 -8.52 11.32 11.74
C ALA A 132 -7.38 11.87 12.62
N GLN A 133 -7.14 11.22 13.77
CA GLN A 133 -6.07 11.61 14.70
C GLN A 133 -4.68 11.19 14.22
N ASN A 134 -4.58 10.10 13.46
CA ASN A 134 -3.33 9.41 13.18
C ASN A 134 -2.97 9.32 11.68
N VAL A 135 -3.89 9.67 10.76
CA VAL A 135 -3.60 9.62 9.32
C VAL A 135 -2.44 10.53 8.95
N SER A 136 -1.55 10.03 8.07
CA SER A 136 -0.41 10.81 7.61
C SER A 136 -0.86 12.09 6.87
N PRO A 137 -0.22 13.24 7.12
CA PRO A 137 -0.49 14.46 6.37
C PRO A 137 -0.18 14.34 4.88
N TYR A 138 0.68 13.41 4.48
CA TYR A 138 0.92 13.06 3.08
C TYR A 138 -0.31 12.41 2.43
N ILE A 139 -1.07 11.63 3.18
CA ILE A 139 -2.27 10.96 2.71
C ILE A 139 -3.48 11.90 2.80
N ASP A 140 -3.81 12.39 3.98
CA ASP A 140 -4.97 13.26 4.24
C ASP A 140 -4.64 14.30 5.32
N ASN A 141 -4.46 15.56 4.93
CA ASN A 141 -4.29 16.67 5.86
C ASN A 141 -5.45 17.68 5.79
N GLY A 142 -6.56 17.28 5.16
CA GLY A 142 -7.72 18.14 4.92
C GLY A 142 -7.54 19.18 3.81
N LYS A 143 -6.37 19.24 3.14
CA LYS A 143 -6.03 20.27 2.15
C LYS A 143 -5.19 19.75 0.98
N ASP A 144 -3.98 19.33 1.23
CA ASP A 144 -2.95 19.09 0.20
C ASP A 144 -2.56 17.59 0.09
N GLY A 145 -3.01 16.73 0.99
CA GLY A 145 -2.74 15.29 0.96
C GLY A 145 -3.31 14.60 -0.29
N ILE A 146 -2.83 13.42 -0.61
CA ILE A 146 -3.24 12.65 -1.80
C ILE A 146 -4.76 12.50 -1.86
N PHE A 147 -5.40 12.17 -0.73
CA PHE A 147 -6.84 11.97 -0.64
C PHE A 147 -7.65 13.26 -0.77
N ASN A 148 -7.05 14.42 -0.53
CA ASN A 148 -7.70 15.72 -0.68
C ASN A 148 -7.60 16.27 -2.10
N THR A 149 -6.44 16.11 -2.74
CA THR A 149 -6.17 16.67 -4.08
C THR A 149 -6.51 15.71 -5.21
N GLY A 150 -6.37 14.41 -4.99
CA GLY A 150 -6.77 13.37 -5.93
C GLY A 150 -8.29 13.35 -6.12
N LYS A 151 -8.73 13.04 -7.35
CA LYS A 151 -10.13 13.03 -7.72
C LYS A 151 -10.57 11.68 -8.25
N THR A 152 -11.74 11.26 -7.81
CA THR A 152 -12.50 10.18 -8.43
C THR A 152 -13.09 10.65 -9.75
N SER A 153 -13.62 9.74 -10.55
CA SER A 153 -14.17 10.05 -11.87
C SER A 153 -15.40 10.96 -11.82
N ASP A 154 -16.12 10.99 -10.71
CA ASP A 154 -17.25 11.92 -10.50
C ASP A 154 -16.81 13.31 -9.99
N GLY A 155 -15.48 13.53 -9.90
CA GLY A 155 -14.89 14.80 -9.52
C GLY A 155 -14.77 15.06 -8.01
N LYS A 156 -15.22 14.12 -7.17
CA LYS A 156 -15.06 14.19 -5.72
C LYS A 156 -13.63 13.81 -5.32
N SER A 157 -13.23 14.20 -4.11
CA SER A 157 -11.93 13.77 -3.57
C SER A 157 -11.99 12.31 -3.10
N TRP A 158 -10.84 11.64 -3.04
CA TRP A 158 -10.74 10.29 -2.46
C TRP A 158 -11.30 10.24 -1.04
N ARG A 159 -11.05 11.28 -0.27
CA ARG A 159 -11.51 11.45 1.10
C ARG A 159 -13.03 11.27 1.25
N GLU A 160 -13.82 11.60 0.24
CA GLU A 160 -15.27 11.46 0.34
C GLU A 160 -15.72 9.99 0.32
N TYR A 161 -14.92 9.09 -0.25
CA TYR A 161 -15.28 7.69 -0.44
C TYR A 161 -14.41 6.68 0.30
N ALA A 162 -13.18 7.04 0.68
CA ALA A 162 -12.21 6.09 1.19
C ALA A 162 -11.44 6.62 2.39
N ALA A 163 -11.14 5.72 3.33
CA ALA A 163 -10.11 5.91 4.34
C ALA A 163 -8.88 5.07 3.96
N GLY A 164 -7.69 5.69 3.90
CA GLY A 164 -6.47 5.02 3.49
C GLY A 164 -6.06 3.89 4.45
N TYR A 165 -5.58 2.79 3.89
CA TYR A 165 -5.12 1.64 4.65
C TYR A 165 -3.62 1.41 4.46
N MET A 166 -3.22 0.93 3.28
CA MET A 166 -1.82 0.72 2.91
C MET A 166 -1.49 1.51 1.65
N TRP A 167 -0.21 1.86 1.47
CA TRP A 167 0.28 2.56 0.29
C TRP A 167 1.69 2.14 -0.07
N GLY A 168 2.12 2.45 -1.28
CA GLY A 168 3.49 2.19 -1.70
C GLY A 168 3.76 2.57 -3.14
N THR A 169 4.86 2.05 -3.64
CA THR A 169 5.34 2.29 -5.01
C THR A 169 5.50 0.97 -5.76
N THR A 170 5.69 1.05 -7.07
CA THR A 170 6.24 -0.07 -7.85
C THR A 170 7.68 0.26 -8.27
N GLY A 171 8.52 -0.76 -8.28
CA GLY A 171 9.93 -0.62 -8.62
C GLY A 171 10.59 -1.97 -8.85
N PHE A 172 11.90 -1.97 -8.88
CA PHE A 172 12.70 -3.16 -9.11
C PHE A 172 13.46 -3.56 -7.85
N VAL A 173 13.30 -4.80 -7.41
CA VAL A 173 14.27 -5.46 -6.54
C VAL A 173 15.41 -5.95 -7.43
N ILE A 174 16.64 -5.61 -7.07
CA ILE A 174 17.84 -5.95 -7.84
C ILE A 174 18.88 -6.67 -7.00
N ASN A 175 19.66 -7.52 -7.65
CA ASN A 175 20.82 -8.16 -7.07
C ASN A 175 22.13 -7.47 -7.56
N PRO A 176 22.69 -6.51 -6.80
CA PRO A 176 23.91 -5.81 -7.21
C PRO A 176 25.14 -6.73 -7.25
N HIS A 177 25.16 -7.84 -6.50
CA HIS A 177 26.25 -8.80 -6.52
C HIS A 177 26.40 -9.53 -7.87
N ASN A 178 25.30 -9.60 -8.65
CA ASN A 178 25.29 -10.16 -10.00
C ASN A 178 25.51 -9.09 -11.10
N GLY A 179 25.90 -7.88 -10.69
CA GLY A 179 26.27 -6.79 -11.61
C GLY A 179 25.11 -5.96 -12.11
N VAL A 180 23.91 -6.08 -11.50
CA VAL A 180 22.79 -5.18 -11.79
C VAL A 180 23.05 -3.85 -11.11
N THR A 181 23.01 -2.77 -11.87
CA THR A 181 23.25 -1.43 -11.32
C THR A 181 21.94 -0.70 -11.03
N ARG A 182 21.97 0.23 -10.07
CA ARG A 182 20.84 1.14 -9.80
C ARG A 182 20.52 2.03 -10.99
N GLU A 183 21.52 2.40 -11.81
CA GLU A 183 21.33 3.18 -13.04
C GLU A 183 20.50 2.39 -14.06
N ASP A 184 20.83 1.11 -14.28
CA ASP A 184 20.06 0.26 -15.19
C ASP A 184 18.62 0.07 -14.70
N ALA A 185 18.42 -0.21 -13.39
CA ALA A 185 17.10 -0.39 -12.80
C ALA A 185 16.33 0.93 -12.63
N GLY A 186 17.00 2.06 -12.69
CA GLY A 186 16.39 3.40 -12.77
C GLY A 186 15.68 3.67 -14.09
N SER A 187 15.85 2.82 -15.10
CA SER A 187 15.25 2.93 -16.42
C SER A 187 14.22 1.83 -16.66
N TRP A 188 13.01 2.20 -17.13
CA TRP A 188 12.02 1.22 -17.60
C TRP A 188 12.52 0.36 -18.77
N LYS A 189 13.54 0.86 -19.53
CA LYS A 189 14.16 0.13 -20.65
C LYS A 189 14.99 -1.07 -20.19
N ILE A 190 15.23 -1.24 -18.88
CA ILE A 190 15.84 -2.46 -18.32
C ILE A 190 15.09 -3.72 -18.76
N PHE A 191 13.76 -3.64 -18.90
CA PHE A 191 12.94 -4.75 -19.40
C PHE A 191 13.32 -5.24 -20.81
N GLN A 192 14.01 -4.41 -21.60
CA GLN A 192 14.43 -4.72 -22.96
C GLN A 192 15.95 -4.86 -23.08
N SER A 193 16.70 -4.66 -22.00
CA SER A 193 18.15 -4.74 -21.99
C SER A 193 18.62 -6.17 -22.23
N GLN A 194 19.46 -6.37 -23.24
CA GLN A 194 20.04 -7.68 -23.56
C GLN A 194 21.06 -8.16 -22.49
N ALA A 195 21.60 -7.24 -21.69
CA ALA A 195 22.46 -7.60 -20.56
C ALA A 195 21.72 -8.46 -19.51
N TYR A 196 20.41 -8.26 -19.40
CA TYR A 196 19.53 -8.96 -18.45
C TYR A 196 18.55 -9.92 -19.13
N HIS A 197 18.88 -10.40 -20.33
CA HIS A 197 18.04 -11.38 -21.04
C HIS A 197 17.78 -12.63 -20.20
N ARG A 198 16.51 -12.97 -19.98
CA ARG A 198 16.07 -14.07 -19.12
C ARG A 198 16.48 -13.96 -17.65
N LYS A 199 16.69 -12.73 -17.16
CA LYS A 199 17.09 -12.44 -15.78
C LYS A 199 16.16 -11.46 -15.07
N ILE A 200 15.05 -11.10 -15.70
CA ILE A 200 14.06 -10.16 -15.17
C ILE A 200 12.70 -10.84 -15.09
N THR A 201 11.97 -10.62 -13.99
CA THR A 201 10.55 -10.94 -13.90
C THR A 201 9.70 -9.66 -13.93
N ALA A 202 8.44 -9.81 -14.33
CA ALA A 202 7.43 -8.77 -14.24
C ALA A 202 6.14 -9.33 -13.62
N LYS A 203 5.31 -8.45 -13.05
CA LYS A 203 4.03 -8.83 -12.45
C LYS A 203 3.08 -9.40 -13.50
N ASP A 204 2.43 -10.53 -13.18
CA ASP A 204 1.33 -11.10 -13.95
C ASP A 204 0.03 -10.31 -13.71
N ASN A 205 0.09 -9.01 -13.93
CA ASN A 205 -1.01 -8.08 -13.76
C ASN A 205 -1.11 -7.15 -14.96
N VAL A 206 -2.32 -7.02 -15.53
CA VAL A 206 -2.55 -6.20 -16.73
C VAL A 206 -2.30 -4.72 -16.49
N ARG A 207 -2.62 -4.23 -15.29
CA ARG A 207 -2.52 -2.80 -14.95
C ARG A 207 -1.07 -2.39 -14.78
N ASP A 208 -0.33 -3.14 -13.95
CA ASP A 208 1.11 -2.89 -13.72
C ASP A 208 1.93 -3.04 -15.00
N SER A 209 1.63 -4.08 -15.80
CA SER A 209 2.32 -4.28 -17.08
C SER A 209 2.00 -3.18 -18.08
N TYR A 210 0.75 -2.70 -18.16
CA TYR A 210 0.40 -1.58 -19.04
C TYR A 210 1.11 -0.30 -18.60
N PHE A 211 1.21 -0.05 -17.30
CA PHE A 211 1.93 1.09 -16.74
C PHE A 211 3.44 1.01 -17.07
N ALA A 212 4.06 -0.16 -16.90
CA ALA A 212 5.44 -0.39 -17.31
C ALA A 212 5.63 -0.16 -18.82
N GLY A 213 4.67 -0.57 -19.64
CA GLY A 213 4.66 -0.31 -21.08
C GLY A 213 4.62 1.18 -21.44
N LEU A 214 3.85 1.98 -20.70
CA LEU A 214 3.86 3.44 -20.83
C LEU A 214 5.20 4.02 -20.39
N GLY A 215 5.77 3.51 -19.27
CA GLY A 215 7.11 3.88 -18.80
C GLY A 215 8.16 3.68 -19.88
N MET A 216 8.24 2.49 -20.48
CA MET A 216 9.17 2.20 -21.60
C MET A 216 8.95 3.10 -22.81
N LEU A 217 7.68 3.34 -23.17
CA LEU A 217 7.31 4.12 -24.36
C LEU A 217 7.64 5.61 -24.23
N PHE A 218 7.41 6.18 -23.04
CA PHE A 218 7.50 7.62 -22.80
C PHE A 218 8.68 8.04 -21.92
N GLU A 219 9.62 7.15 -21.60
CA GLU A 219 10.74 7.43 -20.70
C GLU A 219 11.48 8.71 -21.04
N ASP A 220 11.85 8.90 -22.32
CA ASP A 220 12.62 10.08 -22.75
C ASP A 220 11.81 11.39 -22.58
N GLU A 221 10.48 11.36 -22.82
CA GLU A 221 9.58 12.50 -22.62
C GLU A 221 9.47 12.84 -21.11
N LEU A 222 9.33 11.83 -20.26
CA LEU A 222 9.21 11.97 -18.81
C LEU A 222 10.51 12.49 -18.19
N LEU A 223 11.67 11.98 -18.60
CA LEU A 223 12.98 12.47 -18.16
C LEU A 223 13.23 13.91 -18.64
N ALA A 224 12.79 14.27 -19.85
CA ALA A 224 12.87 15.65 -20.34
C ALA A 224 11.98 16.58 -19.49
N ALA A 225 10.81 16.12 -19.02
CA ALA A 225 9.96 16.87 -18.10
C ALA A 225 10.62 17.05 -16.72
N LYS A 226 11.26 16.00 -16.17
CA LYS A 226 12.05 16.07 -14.94
C LYS A 226 13.16 17.13 -15.05
N ASN A 227 13.87 17.17 -16.17
CA ASN A 227 14.89 18.17 -16.43
C ASN A 227 14.31 19.61 -16.46
N LYS A 228 13.09 19.79 -17.01
CA LYS A 228 12.40 21.11 -16.98
C LYS A 228 12.01 21.52 -15.56
N LEU A 229 11.61 20.58 -14.71
CA LEU A 229 11.39 20.85 -13.30
C LEU A 229 12.68 21.28 -12.61
N ASN A 230 13.76 20.49 -12.78
CA ASN A 230 15.05 20.72 -12.10
C ASN A 230 15.68 22.07 -12.49
N ASN A 231 15.47 22.56 -13.70
CA ASN A 231 15.97 23.86 -14.15
C ASN A 231 14.97 25.01 -13.97
N GLY A 232 13.84 24.77 -13.29
CA GLY A 232 12.82 25.78 -12.98
C GLY A 232 11.98 26.25 -14.18
N THR A 233 11.99 25.53 -15.31
CA THR A 233 11.17 25.85 -16.49
C THR A 233 9.69 25.57 -16.27
N ILE A 234 9.37 24.58 -15.47
CA ILE A 234 8.00 24.22 -15.05
C ILE A 234 7.93 24.07 -13.53
N THR A 235 6.75 24.27 -12.97
CA THR A 235 6.46 24.06 -11.56
C THR A 235 6.28 22.57 -11.24
N LEU A 236 6.35 22.20 -9.97
CA LEU A 236 6.07 20.82 -9.51
C LEU A 236 4.66 20.38 -9.92
N SER A 237 3.66 21.26 -9.79
CA SER A 237 2.27 20.94 -10.17
C SER A 237 2.13 20.69 -11.68
N GLU A 238 2.81 21.46 -12.52
CA GLU A 238 2.82 21.25 -13.98
C GLU A 238 3.53 19.94 -14.33
N TYR A 239 4.64 19.64 -13.66
CA TYR A 239 5.35 18.37 -13.82
C TYR A 239 4.47 17.18 -13.47
N GLN A 240 3.85 17.18 -12.28
CA GLN A 240 2.97 16.09 -11.83
C GLN A 240 1.74 15.93 -12.75
N ALA A 241 1.15 17.03 -13.23
CA ALA A 241 0.06 16.98 -14.20
C ALA A 241 0.50 16.34 -15.53
N LEU A 242 1.72 16.62 -16.00
CA LEU A 242 2.29 16.01 -17.19
C LEU A 242 2.50 14.51 -16.99
N LEU A 243 3.12 14.12 -15.86
CA LEU A 243 3.32 12.70 -15.51
C LEU A 243 1.98 11.96 -15.47
N SER A 244 1.00 12.48 -14.73
CA SER A 244 -0.33 11.87 -14.61
C SER A 244 -1.01 11.74 -15.98
N LYS A 245 -0.90 12.73 -16.84
CA LYS A 245 -1.45 12.68 -18.20
C LYS A 245 -0.77 11.63 -19.07
N THR A 246 0.56 11.53 -19.01
CA THR A 246 1.35 10.62 -19.85
C THR A 246 1.20 9.17 -19.40
N MET A 247 1.32 8.93 -18.09
CA MET A 247 1.27 7.59 -17.51
C MET A 247 -0.16 7.00 -17.36
N ASN A 248 -1.18 7.75 -17.79
CA ASN A 248 -2.57 7.29 -17.86
C ASN A 248 -3.16 7.38 -19.27
N LYS A 249 -2.31 7.45 -20.31
CA LYS A 249 -2.76 7.46 -21.73
C LYS A 249 -3.36 6.12 -22.12
N THR A 250 -4.54 6.16 -22.75
CA THR A 250 -5.29 4.98 -23.20
C THR A 250 -5.89 5.14 -24.60
N ASP A 251 -5.44 6.16 -25.37
CA ASP A 251 -5.88 6.28 -26.76
C ASP A 251 -5.39 5.11 -27.62
N SER A 252 -6.10 4.79 -28.69
CA SER A 252 -5.85 3.61 -29.51
C SER A 252 -4.45 3.56 -30.14
N ALA A 253 -3.81 4.70 -30.39
CA ALA A 253 -2.44 4.73 -30.92
C ALA A 253 -1.44 4.36 -29.82
N THR A 254 -1.61 4.95 -28.62
CA THR A 254 -0.81 4.63 -27.45
C THR A 254 -0.94 3.16 -27.07
N MET A 255 -2.17 2.61 -27.01
CA MET A 255 -2.37 1.20 -26.66
C MET A 255 -1.69 0.23 -27.65
N ARG A 256 -1.68 0.55 -28.94
CA ARG A 256 -0.92 -0.24 -29.94
C ARG A 256 0.59 -0.17 -29.71
N ALA A 257 1.12 1.04 -29.44
CA ALA A 257 2.54 1.21 -29.17
C ALA A 257 2.97 0.51 -27.89
N VAL A 258 2.18 0.64 -26.81
CA VAL A 258 2.40 -0.09 -25.54
C VAL A 258 2.42 -1.60 -25.77
N ARG A 259 1.49 -2.14 -26.59
CA ARG A 259 1.52 -3.56 -26.95
C ARG A 259 2.86 -3.98 -27.57
N GLU A 260 3.43 -3.15 -28.45
CA GLU A 260 4.74 -3.45 -29.06
C GLU A 260 5.86 -3.47 -28.03
N GLU A 261 5.86 -2.53 -27.09
CA GLU A 261 6.83 -2.52 -25.98
C GLU A 261 6.67 -3.75 -25.05
N LEU A 262 5.44 -4.13 -24.73
CA LEU A 262 5.17 -5.31 -23.90
C LEU A 262 5.57 -6.62 -24.59
N VAL A 263 5.45 -6.71 -25.92
CA VAL A 263 5.95 -7.87 -26.68
C VAL A 263 7.46 -7.98 -26.58
N LYS A 264 8.20 -6.87 -26.74
CA LYS A 264 9.66 -6.84 -26.56
C LYS A 264 10.05 -7.22 -25.12
N MET A 265 9.37 -6.64 -24.14
CA MET A 265 9.53 -7.00 -22.72
C MET A 265 9.38 -8.50 -22.52
N ARG A 266 8.26 -9.09 -22.96
CA ARG A 266 7.96 -10.52 -22.77
C ARG A 266 9.02 -11.45 -23.36
N GLN A 267 9.59 -11.08 -24.50
CA GLN A 267 10.68 -11.85 -25.15
C GLN A 267 11.95 -11.85 -24.31
N ASN A 268 12.17 -10.80 -23.50
CA ASN A 268 13.37 -10.64 -22.67
C ASN A 268 13.21 -11.20 -21.26
N LEU A 269 11.97 -11.33 -20.74
CA LEU A 269 11.70 -11.77 -19.39
C LEU A 269 12.12 -13.23 -19.14
N TYR A 270 12.55 -13.50 -17.90
CA TYR A 270 12.59 -14.85 -17.33
C TYR A 270 11.16 -15.42 -17.20
N GLY A 271 10.26 -14.67 -16.61
CA GLY A 271 8.87 -15.03 -16.42
C GLY A 271 7.97 -13.87 -15.99
N LEU A 272 6.68 -14.18 -15.98
CA LEU A 272 5.66 -13.39 -15.29
C LEU A 272 5.40 -14.08 -13.95
N GLU A 273 5.22 -13.32 -12.89
CA GLU A 273 5.02 -13.87 -11.56
C GLU A 273 4.11 -12.97 -10.72
N THR A 274 3.48 -13.54 -9.70
CA THR A 274 2.71 -12.80 -8.71
C THR A 274 3.40 -12.92 -7.36
N ASP A 275 3.36 -14.09 -6.73
CA ASP A 275 3.94 -14.32 -5.41
C ASP A 275 5.08 -15.35 -5.41
N GLU A 276 5.03 -16.36 -6.30
CA GLU A 276 6.01 -17.45 -6.33
C GLU A 276 7.43 -16.97 -6.64
N GLY A 277 7.58 -15.83 -7.35
CA GLY A 277 8.88 -15.27 -7.71
C GLY A 277 9.67 -14.62 -6.55
N LYS A 278 9.04 -14.35 -5.40
CA LYS A 278 9.70 -13.69 -4.28
C LYS A 278 10.95 -14.45 -3.81
N MET A 279 10.86 -15.77 -3.66
CA MET A 279 12.00 -16.61 -3.27
C MET A 279 12.98 -16.90 -4.42
N ASP A 280 12.56 -16.74 -5.66
CA ASP A 280 13.37 -17.11 -6.82
C ASP A 280 14.52 -16.12 -7.08
N ILE A 281 14.37 -14.84 -6.76
CA ILE A 281 15.47 -13.87 -6.81
C ILE A 281 16.51 -14.16 -5.71
N ILE A 282 16.09 -14.57 -4.52
CA ILE A 282 16.96 -14.92 -3.39
C ILE A 282 17.80 -16.15 -3.75
N THR A 283 17.19 -17.14 -4.40
CA THR A 283 17.88 -18.36 -4.84
C THR A 283 18.67 -18.19 -6.14
N GLY A 284 18.69 -16.98 -6.72
CA GLY A 284 19.51 -16.63 -7.89
C GLY A 284 19.00 -17.14 -9.23
N LYS A 285 17.70 -17.44 -9.37
CA LYS A 285 17.12 -17.84 -10.67
C LYS A 285 17.07 -16.67 -11.65
N PHE A 286 16.92 -15.47 -11.13
CA PHE A 286 16.98 -14.21 -11.88
C PHE A 286 17.58 -13.10 -11.00
N ASP A 287 17.90 -11.95 -11.59
CA ASP A 287 18.66 -10.89 -10.94
C ASP A 287 17.85 -9.61 -10.73
N VAL A 288 16.69 -9.47 -11.37
CA VAL A 288 15.82 -8.29 -11.30
C VAL A 288 14.36 -8.72 -11.20
N SER A 289 13.63 -8.16 -10.25
CA SER A 289 12.19 -8.42 -10.08
C SER A 289 11.41 -7.12 -10.02
N TYR A 290 10.41 -6.96 -10.88
CA TYR A 290 9.47 -5.83 -10.83
C TYR A 290 8.40 -6.13 -9.77
N GLN A 291 8.39 -5.35 -8.68
CA GLN A 291 7.62 -5.61 -7.48
C GLN A 291 6.84 -4.39 -6.99
N TRP A 292 5.77 -4.64 -6.23
CA TRP A 292 5.21 -3.68 -5.29
C TRP A 292 6.16 -3.50 -4.10
N SER A 293 6.22 -2.29 -3.54
CA SER A 293 7.20 -1.99 -2.50
C SER A 293 7.04 -2.83 -1.22
N GLY A 294 5.82 -3.24 -0.86
CA GLY A 294 5.61 -4.15 0.27
C GLY A 294 6.18 -5.55 0.01
N ASP A 295 5.93 -6.13 -1.18
CA ASP A 295 6.58 -7.38 -1.58
C ASP A 295 8.11 -7.24 -1.62
N ALA A 296 8.60 -6.06 -2.04
CA ALA A 296 10.04 -5.78 -2.03
C ALA A 296 10.61 -5.82 -0.60
N VAL A 297 9.92 -5.23 0.40
CA VAL A 297 10.34 -5.30 1.81
C VAL A 297 10.46 -6.75 2.25
N TYR A 298 9.43 -7.57 2.01
CA TYR A 298 9.47 -9.00 2.34
C TYR A 298 10.67 -9.72 1.70
N VAL A 299 10.92 -9.46 0.41
CA VAL A 299 12.05 -10.08 -0.32
C VAL A 299 13.39 -9.63 0.26
N LEU A 300 13.54 -8.35 0.60
CA LEU A 300 14.75 -7.78 1.18
C LEU A 300 15.02 -8.37 2.58
N ASP A 301 13.99 -8.50 3.42
CA ASP A 301 14.11 -9.12 4.74
C ASP A 301 14.50 -10.60 4.64
N LYS A 302 13.84 -11.34 3.75
CA LYS A 302 14.17 -12.74 3.52
C LYS A 302 15.57 -12.94 2.93
N ALA A 303 16.04 -12.03 2.09
CA ALA A 303 17.39 -12.12 1.53
C ALA A 303 18.48 -12.01 2.62
N GLU A 304 18.24 -11.23 3.68
CA GLU A 304 19.18 -11.12 4.82
C GLU A 304 19.35 -12.44 5.57
N GLU A 305 18.31 -13.28 5.65
CA GLU A 305 18.41 -14.61 6.25
C GLU A 305 19.40 -15.52 5.49
N TYR A 306 19.71 -15.17 4.24
CA TYR A 306 20.65 -15.88 3.36
C TYR A 306 21.96 -15.12 3.13
N ASP A 307 22.29 -14.12 3.95
CA ASP A 307 23.47 -13.24 3.80
C ASP A 307 23.51 -12.54 2.43
N LEU A 308 22.36 -12.27 1.82
CA LEU A 308 22.22 -11.63 0.52
C LEU A 308 21.69 -10.22 0.65
N SER A 309 22.49 -9.22 0.22
CA SER A 309 22.06 -7.82 0.19
C SER A 309 21.45 -7.48 -1.17
N LEU A 310 20.14 -7.38 -1.22
CA LEU A 310 19.37 -6.87 -2.37
C LEU A 310 19.04 -5.41 -2.17
N GLU A 311 18.66 -4.71 -3.26
CA GLU A 311 18.28 -3.30 -3.23
C GLU A 311 16.94 -3.09 -3.94
N TYR A 312 16.22 -2.02 -3.55
CA TYR A 312 15.01 -1.57 -4.21
C TYR A 312 15.26 -0.27 -4.98
N VAL A 313 14.78 -0.19 -6.21
CA VAL A 313 14.96 0.95 -7.12
C VAL A 313 13.64 1.36 -7.73
N VAL A 314 13.26 2.62 -7.57
CA VAL A 314 12.09 3.21 -8.23
C VAL A 314 12.56 3.91 -9.51
N PRO A 315 11.96 3.61 -10.69
CA PRO A 315 12.34 4.22 -11.96
C PRO A 315 12.40 5.74 -11.94
N GLU A 316 13.41 6.31 -12.60
CA GLU A 316 13.72 7.74 -12.56
C GLU A 316 12.77 8.62 -13.38
N ALA A 317 12.13 8.06 -14.39
CA ALA A 317 11.21 8.79 -15.26
C ALA A 317 9.87 9.08 -14.58
N ALA A 318 9.24 8.05 -14.05
CA ALA A 318 8.03 8.05 -13.23
C ALA A 318 7.79 6.63 -12.71
N SER A 319 7.08 6.48 -11.61
CA SER A 319 6.57 5.18 -11.17
C SER A 319 5.17 5.30 -10.56
N ASN A 320 4.54 4.15 -10.28
CA ASN A 320 3.22 4.13 -9.69
C ASN A 320 3.29 4.46 -8.20
N LEU A 321 2.38 5.33 -7.77
CA LEU A 321 1.92 5.47 -6.39
C LEU A 321 0.60 4.72 -6.31
N TRP A 322 0.59 3.60 -5.61
CA TRP A 322 -0.64 2.88 -5.33
C TRP A 322 -1.04 3.06 -3.87
N PHE A 323 -2.31 2.95 -3.59
CA PHE A 323 -2.85 2.86 -2.24
C PHE A 323 -4.13 2.04 -2.24
N ASP A 324 -4.32 1.33 -1.15
CA ASP A 324 -5.55 0.63 -0.83
C ASP A 324 -6.29 1.38 0.26
N GLY A 325 -7.61 1.34 0.22
CA GLY A 325 -8.40 2.08 1.20
C GLY A 325 -9.75 1.44 1.46
N TRP A 326 -10.22 1.64 2.66
CA TRP A 326 -11.51 1.16 3.12
C TRP A 326 -12.64 1.98 2.50
N VAL A 327 -13.50 1.33 1.74
CA VAL A 327 -14.70 1.94 1.12
C VAL A 327 -15.96 1.24 1.60
N MET A 328 -16.99 2.02 1.93
CA MET A 328 -18.31 1.49 2.32
C MET A 328 -19.18 1.26 1.09
N MET A 329 -19.85 0.10 1.04
CA MET A 329 -20.73 -0.22 -0.07
C MET A 329 -22.08 0.52 0.04
N LYS A 330 -22.61 0.90 -1.10
CA LYS A 330 -23.88 1.64 -1.19
C LYS A 330 -25.04 0.82 -0.64
N GLY A 331 -25.88 1.47 0.19
CA GLY A 331 -27.12 0.89 0.69
C GLY A 331 -27.01 0.14 2.01
N ILE A 332 -25.86 0.18 2.69
CA ILE A 332 -25.75 -0.29 4.07
C ILE A 332 -26.56 0.62 5.01
N ASN A 333 -27.12 0.04 6.07
CA ASN A 333 -27.89 0.81 7.06
C ASN A 333 -26.97 1.57 8.03
N ASP A 334 -27.55 2.50 8.80
CA ASP A 334 -26.78 3.36 9.72
C ASP A 334 -25.98 2.58 10.77
N ALA A 335 -26.52 1.45 11.27
CA ALA A 335 -25.80 0.63 12.26
C ALA A 335 -24.57 -0.04 11.62
N THR A 336 -24.73 -0.57 10.42
CA THR A 336 -23.61 -1.16 9.64
C THR A 336 -22.59 -0.10 9.24
N LYS A 337 -23.06 1.10 8.83
CA LYS A 337 -22.18 2.24 8.51
C LYS A 337 -21.35 2.65 9.72
N HIS A 338 -21.96 2.76 10.90
CA HIS A 338 -21.24 3.04 12.14
C HIS A 338 -20.20 1.95 12.45
N ALA A 339 -20.57 0.67 12.30
CA ALA A 339 -19.64 -0.43 12.55
C ALA A 339 -18.46 -0.44 11.57
N ALA A 340 -18.70 -0.14 10.29
CA ALA A 340 -17.66 -0.03 9.27
C ALA A 340 -16.66 1.10 9.61
N MET A 341 -17.15 2.28 9.98
CA MET A 341 -16.30 3.40 10.42
C MET A 341 -15.52 3.06 11.70
N ALA A 342 -16.17 2.38 12.66
CA ALA A 342 -15.53 1.93 13.89
C ALA A 342 -14.43 0.90 13.62
N PHE A 343 -14.61 0.00 12.65
CA PHE A 343 -13.59 -0.96 12.22
C PHE A 343 -12.35 -0.25 11.65
N VAL A 344 -12.57 0.72 10.77
CA VAL A 344 -11.46 1.55 10.22
C VAL A 344 -10.73 2.30 11.34
N ASN A 345 -11.46 2.89 12.28
CA ASN A 345 -10.86 3.58 13.41
C ASN A 345 -10.06 2.62 14.31
N PHE A 346 -10.57 1.43 14.59
CA PHE A 346 -9.86 0.41 15.37
C PHE A 346 -8.55 0.00 14.69
N LEU A 347 -8.55 -0.23 13.38
CA LEU A 347 -7.33 -0.53 12.63
C LEU A 347 -6.34 0.64 12.56
N SER A 348 -6.79 1.87 12.87
CA SER A 348 -5.98 3.09 12.89
C SER A 348 -5.41 3.44 14.26
N LEU A 349 -5.61 2.59 15.28
CA LEU A 349 -4.88 2.66 16.54
C LEU A 349 -3.41 2.36 16.29
N PRO A 350 -2.45 3.14 16.84
CA PRO A 350 -1.01 2.95 16.57
C PRO A 350 -0.52 1.52 16.80
N GLU A 351 -0.95 0.88 17.89
CA GLU A 351 -0.62 -0.52 18.20
C GLU A 351 -1.10 -1.50 17.12
N ASN A 352 -2.29 -1.29 16.55
CA ASN A 352 -2.85 -2.14 15.50
C ASN A 352 -2.19 -1.85 14.14
N VAL A 353 -1.78 -0.60 13.91
CA VAL A 353 -1.00 -0.21 12.73
C VAL A 353 0.35 -0.91 12.73
N VAL A 354 1.07 -0.89 13.85
CA VAL A 354 2.36 -1.59 14.00
C VAL A 354 2.19 -3.09 13.74
N ARG A 355 1.17 -3.72 14.31
CA ARG A 355 0.87 -5.14 14.08
C ARG A 355 0.63 -5.45 12.60
N ASN A 356 -0.21 -4.64 11.93
CA ASN A 356 -0.48 -4.81 10.51
C ASN A 356 0.77 -4.58 9.64
N MET A 357 1.56 -3.54 9.93
CA MET A 357 2.80 -3.27 9.17
C MET A 357 3.80 -4.41 9.31
N TYR A 358 3.96 -4.95 10.51
CA TYR A 358 4.87 -6.07 10.77
C TYR A 358 4.41 -7.35 10.06
N TYR A 359 3.11 -7.68 10.18
CA TYR A 359 2.54 -8.91 9.62
C TYR A 359 2.49 -8.89 8.09
N ILE A 360 2.02 -7.78 7.51
CA ILE A 360 1.80 -7.62 6.07
C ILE A 360 3.11 -7.26 5.34
N GLY A 361 4.03 -6.55 6.00
CA GLY A 361 5.24 -5.98 5.39
C GLY A 361 5.00 -4.69 4.59
N TYR A 362 3.76 -4.19 4.53
CA TYR A 362 3.39 -3.00 3.77
C TYR A 362 3.33 -1.75 4.63
N THR A 363 3.40 -0.58 3.99
CA THR A 363 3.40 0.71 4.66
C THR A 363 1.98 1.20 4.88
N SER A 364 1.63 1.47 6.15
CA SER A 364 0.32 2.03 6.49
C SER A 364 0.16 3.47 6.01
N CYS A 365 -1.08 3.87 5.69
CA CYS A 365 -1.47 5.27 5.51
C CYS A 365 -1.49 6.06 6.83
N ILE A 366 -1.35 5.39 7.94
CA ILE A 366 -1.39 5.97 9.29
C ILE A 366 0.05 6.23 9.76
N SER A 367 0.32 7.46 10.20
CA SER A 367 1.64 7.87 10.71
C SER A 367 1.69 8.01 12.24
N GLY A 368 0.54 7.93 12.91
CA GLY A 368 0.45 8.27 14.33
C GLY A 368 0.48 9.79 14.60
N PRO A 369 0.61 10.19 15.88
CA PRO A 369 0.62 11.59 16.28
C PRO A 369 1.75 12.38 15.62
N GLN A 370 1.42 13.60 15.13
CA GLN A 370 2.38 14.50 14.45
C GLN A 370 3.44 15.08 15.40
N SER A 371 3.23 14.99 16.71
CA SER A 371 4.14 15.52 17.72
C SER A 371 4.06 14.66 19.00
N GLY A 372 5.14 14.67 19.80
CA GLY A 372 5.24 13.86 21.00
C GLY A 372 5.67 12.42 20.70
N GLU A 373 5.32 11.51 21.59
CA GLU A 373 5.56 10.07 21.45
C GLU A 373 4.78 9.52 20.25
N ASN A 374 5.37 8.60 19.50
CA ASN A 374 4.76 8.02 18.31
C ASN A 374 5.23 6.58 18.13
N GLU A 375 4.39 5.66 18.53
CA GLU A 375 4.66 4.23 18.54
C GLU A 375 5.01 3.67 17.16
N ILE A 376 4.39 4.22 16.09
CA ILE A 376 4.68 3.80 14.72
C ILE A 376 6.09 4.26 14.30
N PHE A 377 6.50 5.46 14.70
CA PHE A 377 7.85 5.95 14.46
C PHE A 377 8.89 5.19 15.30
N ASP A 378 8.56 4.84 16.53
CA ASP A 378 9.41 4.04 17.42
C ASP A 378 9.60 2.62 16.84
N TYR A 379 8.53 2.02 16.28
CA TYR A 379 8.63 0.77 15.53
C TYR A 379 9.60 0.88 14.34
N LEU A 380 9.55 1.96 13.55
CA LEU A 380 10.50 2.15 12.46
C LEU A 380 11.95 2.30 12.96
N ASN A 381 12.13 2.96 14.11
CA ASN A 381 13.46 3.08 14.72
C ASN A 381 13.97 1.72 15.22
N GLU A 382 13.10 0.84 15.72
CA GLU A 382 13.46 -0.52 16.10
C GLU A 382 13.85 -1.37 14.88
N MET A 383 13.11 -1.22 13.77
CA MET A 383 13.32 -2.03 12.57
C MET A 383 14.52 -1.56 11.73
N TYR A 384 14.73 -0.23 11.61
CA TYR A 384 15.64 0.36 10.63
C TYR A 384 16.62 1.39 11.22
N GLY A 385 16.55 1.66 12.52
CA GLY A 385 17.46 2.56 13.20
C GLY A 385 18.89 2.00 13.23
N ALA A 386 19.88 2.91 13.23
CA ALA A 386 21.26 2.53 13.38
C ALA A 386 21.58 2.12 14.82
N ASP A 387 22.38 1.07 14.98
CA ASP A 387 22.95 0.68 16.27
C ASP A 387 24.01 1.72 16.73
N GLU A 388 24.33 1.73 18.04
CA GLU A 388 25.29 2.69 18.63
C GLU A 388 26.72 2.57 18.05
N ASP A 389 27.09 1.40 17.52
CA ASP A 389 28.39 1.07 16.95
C ASP A 389 28.41 1.11 15.40
N GLU A 390 27.30 1.54 14.76
CA GLU A 390 27.20 1.67 13.31
C GLU A 390 28.06 2.85 12.81
N GLU A 391 29.05 2.56 11.95
CA GLU A 391 30.02 3.55 11.46
C GLU A 391 29.46 4.41 10.31
N GLU A 392 28.60 3.83 9.44
CA GLU A 392 28.07 4.50 8.26
C GLU A 392 26.56 4.77 8.41
N THR A 393 26.21 5.92 8.98
CA THR A 393 24.83 6.32 9.21
C THR A 393 24.38 7.46 8.31
N PHE A 394 23.08 7.55 8.11
CA PHE A 394 22.40 8.59 7.36
C PHE A 394 21.19 9.13 8.14
N SER A 395 20.96 10.44 8.12
CA SER A 395 19.77 11.05 8.70
C SER A 395 18.65 11.08 7.66
N TYR A 396 17.74 10.10 7.72
CA TYR A 396 16.66 9.91 6.76
C TYR A 396 15.50 10.85 7.06
N ASP A 397 15.06 11.63 6.08
CA ASP A 397 13.99 12.62 6.22
C ASP A 397 12.62 11.98 6.01
N LEU A 398 11.86 11.80 7.09
CA LEU A 398 10.50 11.26 7.11
C LEU A 398 9.43 12.32 7.41
N GLN A 399 9.80 13.62 7.40
CA GLN A 399 8.90 14.69 7.79
C GLN A 399 7.66 14.83 6.89
N TYR A 400 7.77 14.49 5.61
CA TYR A 400 6.63 14.55 4.70
C TYR A 400 5.50 13.62 5.13
N PHE A 401 5.82 12.53 5.81
CA PHE A 401 4.88 11.49 6.22
C PHE A 401 4.51 11.58 7.71
N PHE A 402 5.50 11.76 8.60
CA PHE A 402 5.33 11.75 10.05
C PHE A 402 5.22 13.14 10.69
N GLY A 403 5.36 14.21 9.91
CA GLY A 403 5.35 15.58 10.41
C GLY A 403 6.73 16.14 10.77
N ASN A 404 6.75 17.41 11.14
CA ASN A 404 7.99 18.15 11.36
C ASN A 404 8.89 17.56 12.44
N GLY A 405 10.19 17.50 12.16
CA GLY A 405 11.22 17.03 13.09
C GLY A 405 11.41 15.52 13.12
N ARG A 406 10.70 14.76 12.28
CA ARG A 406 10.85 13.31 12.18
C ARG A 406 11.96 12.93 11.21
N PHE A 407 13.14 12.71 11.76
CA PHE A 407 14.31 12.17 11.08
C PHE A 407 14.72 10.87 11.75
N LEU A 408 15.03 9.85 10.96
CA LEU A 408 15.52 8.57 11.46
C LEU A 408 17.02 8.46 11.17
N THR A 409 17.84 8.27 12.21
CA THR A 409 19.25 7.90 12.02
C THR A 409 19.28 6.41 11.70
N THR A 410 19.78 6.07 10.52
CA THR A 410 19.71 4.70 9.96
C THR A 410 21.03 4.33 9.29
N PRO A 411 21.39 3.04 9.15
CA PRO A 411 22.49 2.61 8.31
C PRO A 411 22.34 3.17 6.88
N THR A 412 23.42 3.63 6.28
CA THR A 412 23.39 4.26 4.94
C THR A 412 22.75 3.37 3.88
N GLU A 413 22.88 2.06 4.00
CA GLU A 413 22.26 1.11 3.07
C GLU A 413 20.73 1.15 3.06
N GLN A 414 20.09 1.54 4.17
CA GLN A 414 18.63 1.68 4.23
C GLN A 414 18.06 2.77 3.30
N THR A 415 18.89 3.68 2.81
CA THR A 415 18.52 4.65 1.75
C THR A 415 18.17 4.00 0.41
N ARG A 416 18.33 2.69 0.28
CA ARG A 416 18.10 1.90 -0.93
C ARG A 416 17.52 0.51 -0.67
N ARG A 417 17.15 0.23 0.59
CA ARG A 417 16.62 -1.06 1.02
C ARG A 417 15.21 -0.91 1.61
N GLN A 418 14.88 -1.60 2.69
CA GLN A 418 13.53 -1.69 3.26
C GLN A 418 12.94 -0.33 3.61
N LEU A 419 13.70 0.52 4.32
CA LEU A 419 13.22 1.86 4.69
C LEU A 419 12.88 2.71 3.45
N PHE A 420 13.74 2.69 2.43
CA PHE A 420 13.47 3.39 1.17
C PHE A 420 12.26 2.78 0.42
N ALA A 421 12.07 1.47 0.46
CA ALA A 421 10.93 0.82 -0.17
C ALA A 421 9.61 1.23 0.49
N GLN A 422 9.59 1.32 1.82
CA GLN A 422 8.41 1.76 2.57
C GLN A 422 8.16 3.27 2.50
N TYR A 423 9.21 4.06 2.66
CA TYR A 423 9.15 5.52 2.71
C TYR A 423 10.16 6.13 1.73
N PRO A 424 9.84 6.20 0.42
CA PRO A 424 10.74 6.78 -0.56
C PRO A 424 11.10 8.23 -0.23
N ASP A 425 12.29 8.66 -0.64
CA ASP A 425 12.72 10.03 -0.46
C ASP A 425 11.84 11.04 -1.22
N GLN A 426 11.94 12.32 -0.85
CA GLN A 426 11.12 13.37 -1.43
C GLN A 426 11.34 13.55 -2.94
N GLU A 427 12.52 13.22 -3.49
CA GLU A 427 12.76 13.29 -4.94
C GLU A 427 12.02 12.17 -5.67
N THR A 428 11.94 11.00 -5.06
CA THR A 428 11.13 9.90 -5.58
C THR A 428 9.64 10.23 -5.52
N ILE A 429 9.16 10.76 -4.40
CA ILE A 429 7.75 11.16 -4.22
C ILE A 429 7.27 12.11 -5.33
N LYS A 430 8.10 13.07 -5.77
CA LYS A 430 7.72 14.04 -6.81
C LYS A 430 7.36 13.39 -8.15
N ARG A 431 7.89 12.21 -8.46
CA ARG A 431 7.72 11.51 -9.74
C ARG A 431 6.73 10.35 -9.69
N LEU A 432 6.00 10.19 -8.59
CA LEU A 432 5.00 9.14 -8.47
C LEU A 432 3.67 9.54 -9.10
N VAL A 433 2.97 8.56 -9.67
CA VAL A 433 1.71 8.74 -10.40
C VAL A 433 0.68 7.73 -9.94
N VAL A 434 -0.51 8.21 -9.59
CA VAL A 434 -1.66 7.36 -9.29
C VAL A 434 -2.28 6.85 -10.59
N MET A 435 -2.53 5.55 -10.68
CA MET A 435 -3.24 4.95 -11.82
C MET A 435 -4.72 5.34 -11.79
N LYS A 436 -5.26 5.67 -12.98
CA LYS A 436 -6.70 5.89 -13.18
C LYS A 436 -7.37 4.59 -13.65
N TYR A 437 -8.65 4.42 -13.32
CA TYR A 437 -9.39 3.27 -13.82
C TYR A 437 -9.51 3.32 -15.35
N PHE A 438 -9.69 2.15 -15.95
CA PHE A 438 -9.97 2.05 -17.38
C PHE A 438 -11.48 2.00 -17.60
N GLU A 439 -11.97 2.83 -18.53
CA GLU A 439 -13.31 2.67 -19.07
C GLU A 439 -13.47 1.27 -19.66
N LYS A 440 -14.70 0.77 -19.70
CA LYS A 440 -15.00 -0.61 -20.09
C LYS A 440 -14.31 -1.05 -21.39
N ASP A 441 -14.42 -0.26 -22.45
CA ASP A 441 -13.82 -0.59 -23.75
C ASP A 441 -12.28 -0.64 -23.70
N VAL A 442 -11.70 0.26 -22.92
CA VAL A 442 -10.24 0.32 -22.69
C VAL A 442 -9.80 -0.89 -21.90
N ASN A 443 -10.53 -1.23 -20.83
CA ASN A 443 -10.22 -2.40 -20.00
C ASN A 443 -10.29 -3.71 -20.79
N GLU A 444 -11.34 -3.88 -21.60
CA GLU A 444 -11.46 -5.03 -22.50
C GLU A 444 -10.32 -5.11 -23.52
N LEU A 445 -9.88 -3.97 -24.06
CA LEU A 445 -8.75 -3.93 -25.00
C LEU A 445 -7.43 -4.25 -24.29
N ALA A 446 -7.19 -3.68 -23.11
CA ALA A 446 -5.99 -3.95 -22.29
C ALA A 446 -5.88 -5.44 -21.94
N ASN A 447 -6.99 -6.04 -21.49
CA ASN A 447 -7.05 -7.49 -21.21
C ASN A 447 -6.77 -8.33 -22.45
N ARG A 448 -7.34 -7.99 -23.63
CA ARG A 448 -7.04 -8.70 -24.89
C ARG A 448 -5.56 -8.59 -25.26
N ILE A 449 -4.97 -7.39 -25.11
CA ILE A 449 -3.53 -7.19 -25.34
C ILE A 449 -2.74 -8.12 -24.40
N TRP A 450 -3.06 -8.09 -23.12
CA TRP A 450 -2.34 -8.88 -22.10
C TRP A 450 -2.40 -10.38 -22.36
N ILE A 451 -3.58 -10.92 -22.64
CA ILE A 451 -3.76 -12.34 -22.97
C ILE A 451 -2.90 -12.77 -24.19
N THR A 452 -2.68 -11.87 -25.16
CA THR A 452 -1.84 -12.19 -26.34
C THR A 452 -0.34 -12.11 -26.08
N ILE A 453 0.07 -11.53 -24.94
CA ILE A 453 1.48 -11.35 -24.55
C ILE A 453 1.91 -12.46 -23.59
N LYS A 454 1.02 -12.88 -22.72
CA LYS A 454 1.20 -13.99 -21.78
C LYS A 454 1.57 -15.30 -22.48
#